data_d6331f3daad3ed3fe94b28348f6813f3
#
_entry.id   d6331f3daad3ed3fe94b28348f6813f3
#
_cell.length_a   1.000
_cell.length_b   1.000
_cell.length_c   1.000
_cell.angle_alpha   90.00
_cell.angle_beta   90.00
_cell.angle_gamma   90.00
#
_symmetry.space_group_name_H-M   'P 1'
#
loop_
_entity.id
_entity.type
_entity.pdbx_description
1 polymer ?
#
loop_
_entity_poly.entity_id
_entity_poly.type
_entity_poly.pdbx_seq_one_letter_code
_entity_poly.pdbx_strand_id
1 'polypeptide(L)'
;MAGTVFIAAGAFWLSFTSLADLAARSGIGAGQAWAWPLIVDGIIVVATVAVVALAGQRSAWYPWALLTGGALVSVTANAIHAVVAADADVPSILAASVAAVPPVVLLAITHLTVILTRTPVPASESETPGRPHVALLDETTAESAPNELDAVPASFGV
;
A
#
# COMPACT_ATOMS: atom_id res chain seq x y z
N MET A 1 8.17 -5.66 -16.47
CA MET A 1 6.85 -5.01 -16.43
C MET A 1 5.82 -5.68 -17.36
N ALA A 2 6.08 -5.81 -18.67
CA ALA A 2 5.10 -6.41 -19.60
C ALA A 2 4.68 -7.83 -19.22
N GLY A 3 5.59 -8.71 -18.80
CA GLY A 3 5.27 -10.07 -18.38
C GLY A 3 4.34 -10.15 -17.18
N THR A 4 4.53 -9.28 -16.19
CA THR A 4 3.66 -9.23 -15.00
C THR A 4 2.24 -8.82 -15.36
N VAL A 5 2.09 -7.84 -16.25
CA VAL A 5 0.77 -7.38 -16.73
C VAL A 5 0.08 -8.49 -17.52
N PHE A 6 0.82 -9.21 -18.37
CA PHE A 6 0.28 -10.32 -19.15
C PHE A 6 -0.22 -11.47 -18.26
N ILE A 7 0.58 -11.86 -17.25
CA ILE A 7 0.19 -12.90 -16.29
C ILE A 7 -1.05 -12.47 -15.50
N ALA A 8 -1.06 -11.22 -15.02
CA ALA A 8 -2.19 -10.67 -14.26
C ALA A 8 -3.47 -10.63 -15.12
N ALA A 9 -3.38 -10.22 -16.38
CA ALA A 9 -4.52 -10.19 -17.29
C ALA A 9 -5.06 -11.61 -17.58
N GLY A 10 -4.19 -12.59 -17.78
CA GLY A 10 -4.59 -13.99 -17.97
C GLY A 10 -5.26 -14.58 -16.73
N ALA A 11 -4.69 -14.34 -15.54
CA ALA A 11 -5.25 -14.79 -14.28
C ALA A 11 -6.61 -14.13 -14.01
N PHE A 12 -6.74 -12.83 -14.26
CA PHE A 12 -8.01 -12.10 -14.19
C PHE A 12 -9.06 -12.69 -15.09
N TRP A 13 -8.71 -12.92 -16.36
CA TRP A 13 -9.65 -13.49 -17.34
C TRP A 13 -10.18 -14.85 -16.91
N LEU A 14 -9.31 -15.75 -16.45
CA LEU A 14 -9.70 -17.08 -15.97
C LEU A 14 -10.61 -17.00 -14.75
N SER A 15 -10.29 -16.16 -13.78
CA SER A 15 -11.12 -15.94 -12.59
C SER A 15 -12.47 -15.35 -12.97
N PHE A 16 -12.48 -14.34 -13.82
CA PHE A 16 -13.68 -13.67 -14.30
C PHE A 16 -14.67 -14.63 -14.95
N THR A 17 -14.20 -15.45 -15.88
CA THR A 17 -15.05 -16.43 -16.59
C THR A 17 -15.62 -17.48 -15.64
N SER A 18 -14.82 -17.97 -14.68
CA SER A 18 -15.26 -18.93 -13.67
C SER A 18 -16.36 -18.34 -12.75
N LEU A 19 -16.18 -17.11 -12.29
CA LEU A 19 -17.18 -16.44 -11.46
C LEU A 19 -18.48 -16.15 -12.21
N ALA A 20 -18.39 -15.73 -13.47
CA ALA A 20 -19.55 -15.48 -14.31
C ALA A 20 -20.37 -16.75 -14.57
N ASP A 21 -19.68 -17.87 -14.88
CA ASP A 21 -20.35 -19.17 -15.07
C ASP A 21 -21.02 -19.67 -13.77
N LEU A 22 -20.32 -19.56 -12.65
CA LEU A 22 -20.89 -19.91 -11.34
C LEU A 22 -22.11 -19.07 -11.01
N ALA A 23 -22.07 -17.76 -11.27
CA ALA A 23 -23.20 -16.86 -11.07
C ALA A 23 -24.41 -17.26 -11.94
N ALA A 24 -24.18 -17.60 -13.22
CA ALA A 24 -25.22 -18.07 -14.11
C ALA A 24 -25.86 -19.39 -13.63
N ARG A 25 -25.06 -20.34 -13.15
CA ARG A 25 -25.51 -21.61 -12.57
C ARG A 25 -26.26 -21.43 -11.25
N SER A 26 -25.96 -20.37 -10.52
CA SER A 26 -26.62 -20.03 -9.24
C SER A 26 -27.98 -19.36 -9.39
N GLY A 27 -28.50 -19.26 -10.62
CA GLY A 27 -29.82 -18.69 -10.90
C GLY A 27 -29.81 -17.21 -11.23
N ILE A 28 -28.64 -16.55 -11.31
CA ILE A 28 -28.53 -15.20 -11.85
C ILE A 28 -28.71 -15.27 -13.35
N GLY A 29 -29.62 -14.47 -13.92
CA GLY A 29 -29.87 -14.48 -15.37
C GLY A 29 -28.58 -14.28 -16.16
N ALA A 30 -28.40 -15.04 -17.24
CA ALA A 30 -27.17 -15.03 -18.05
C ALA A 30 -26.76 -13.62 -18.52
N GLY A 31 -27.73 -12.71 -18.74
CA GLY A 31 -27.47 -11.31 -19.07
C GLY A 31 -26.89 -10.47 -17.94
N GLN A 32 -26.94 -10.95 -16.68
CA GLN A 32 -26.45 -10.25 -15.49
C GLN A 32 -25.30 -10.97 -14.81
N ALA A 33 -25.04 -12.22 -15.16
CA ALA A 33 -24.02 -13.06 -14.54
C ALA A 33 -22.59 -12.46 -14.67
N TRP A 34 -22.33 -11.73 -15.75
CA TRP A 34 -21.06 -11.04 -15.98
C TRP A 34 -20.78 -9.90 -15.00
N ALA A 35 -21.85 -9.32 -14.40
CA ALA A 35 -21.71 -8.24 -13.43
C ALA A 35 -21.17 -8.73 -12.08
N TRP A 36 -21.40 -10.00 -11.76
CA TRP A 36 -20.96 -10.59 -10.49
C TRP A 36 -19.46 -10.57 -10.28
N PRO A 37 -18.63 -11.11 -11.21
CA PRO A 37 -17.18 -10.99 -11.10
C PRO A 37 -16.72 -9.54 -11.07
N LEU A 38 -17.39 -8.64 -11.78
CA LEU A 38 -17.03 -7.23 -11.78
C LEU A 38 -17.16 -6.58 -10.38
N ILE A 39 -18.18 -6.99 -9.62
CA ILE A 39 -18.37 -6.53 -8.24
C ILE A 39 -17.27 -7.09 -7.34
N VAL A 40 -16.99 -8.40 -7.42
CA VAL A 40 -15.98 -9.05 -6.58
C VAL A 40 -14.58 -8.51 -6.89
N ASP A 41 -14.21 -8.47 -8.16
CA ASP A 41 -12.89 -8.00 -8.61
C ASP A 41 -12.76 -6.48 -8.41
N GLY A 42 -13.86 -5.72 -8.57
CA GLY A 42 -13.91 -4.29 -8.28
C GLY A 42 -13.60 -4.00 -6.79
N ILE A 43 -14.14 -4.79 -5.88
CA ILE A 43 -13.83 -4.69 -4.44
C ILE A 43 -12.33 -4.96 -4.20
N ILE A 44 -11.77 -5.98 -4.85
CA ILE A 44 -10.34 -6.33 -4.74
C ILE A 44 -9.47 -5.16 -5.24
N VAL A 45 -9.79 -4.57 -6.39
CA VAL A 45 -9.06 -3.44 -6.95
C VAL A 45 -9.13 -2.22 -6.02
N VAL A 46 -10.31 -1.84 -5.56
CA VAL A 46 -10.49 -0.71 -4.63
C VAL A 46 -9.76 -0.96 -3.31
N ALA A 47 -9.86 -2.17 -2.76
CA ALA A 47 -9.16 -2.55 -1.55
C ALA A 47 -7.63 -2.50 -1.73
N THR A 48 -7.12 -2.92 -2.89
CA THR A 48 -5.69 -2.84 -3.22
C THR A 48 -5.19 -1.39 -3.22
N VAL A 49 -5.92 -0.50 -3.91
CA VAL A 49 -5.58 0.93 -3.94
C VAL A 49 -5.61 1.52 -2.53
N ALA A 50 -6.63 1.17 -1.74
CA ALA A 50 -6.75 1.64 -0.36
C ALA A 50 -5.64 1.12 0.56
N VAL A 51 -5.20 -0.14 0.39
CA VAL A 51 -4.04 -0.70 1.13
C VAL A 51 -2.77 0.07 0.83
N VAL A 52 -2.54 0.43 -0.44
CA VAL A 52 -1.37 1.23 -0.84
C VAL A 52 -1.47 2.65 -0.27
N ALA A 53 -2.63 3.31 -0.43
CA ALA A 53 -2.84 4.69 0.00
C ALA A 53 -2.77 4.86 1.53
N LEU A 54 -3.25 3.88 2.30
CA LEU A 54 -3.28 3.89 3.76
C LEU A 54 -2.09 3.15 4.39
N ALA A 55 -1.05 2.86 3.60
CA ALA A 55 0.13 2.16 4.08
C ALA A 55 0.78 2.87 5.27
N GLY A 56 0.93 2.14 6.38
CA GLY A 56 1.51 2.67 7.63
C GLY A 56 0.51 3.36 8.57
N GLN A 57 -0.73 3.54 8.19
CA GLN A 57 -1.78 4.08 9.07
C GLN A 57 -2.49 2.97 9.86
N ARG A 58 -2.97 3.29 11.08
CA ARG A 58 -3.76 2.34 11.89
C ARG A 58 -5.06 1.91 11.19
N SER A 59 -5.58 2.72 10.29
CA SER A 59 -6.80 2.47 9.51
C SER A 59 -6.60 1.45 8.39
N ALA A 60 -5.37 1.03 8.08
CA ALA A 60 -5.07 0.09 6.99
C ALA A 60 -5.63 -1.32 7.20
N TRP A 61 -6.04 -1.69 8.42
CA TRP A 61 -6.61 -3.01 8.70
C TRP A 61 -7.89 -3.28 7.91
N TYR A 62 -8.73 -2.26 7.72
CA TYR A 62 -10.00 -2.42 7.01
C TYR A 62 -9.83 -2.74 5.52
N PRO A 63 -9.04 -1.98 4.73
CA PRO A 63 -8.70 -2.38 3.37
C PRO A 63 -8.05 -3.76 3.26
N TRP A 64 -7.20 -4.15 4.22
CA TRP A 64 -6.62 -5.49 4.25
C TRP A 64 -7.68 -6.57 4.48
N ALA A 65 -8.62 -6.35 5.38
CA ALA A 65 -9.72 -7.28 5.60
C ALA A 65 -10.60 -7.42 4.35
N LEU A 66 -10.87 -6.31 3.67
CA LEU A 66 -11.66 -6.29 2.44
C LEU A 66 -10.95 -7.02 1.28
N LEU A 67 -9.63 -6.78 1.13
CA LEU A 67 -8.79 -7.46 0.15
C LEU A 67 -8.74 -8.97 0.39
N THR A 68 -8.51 -9.37 1.64
CA THR A 68 -8.48 -10.80 2.02
C THR A 68 -9.85 -11.45 1.84
N GLY A 69 -10.92 -10.79 2.24
CA GLY A 69 -12.28 -11.28 2.04
C GLY A 69 -12.63 -11.47 0.57
N GLY A 70 -12.35 -10.48 -0.28
CA GLY A 70 -12.54 -10.58 -1.73
C GLY A 70 -11.72 -11.70 -2.36
N ALA A 71 -10.46 -11.86 -1.97
CA ALA A 71 -9.61 -12.95 -2.43
C ALA A 71 -10.14 -14.33 -2.02
N LEU A 72 -10.63 -14.48 -0.78
CA LEU A 72 -11.24 -15.72 -0.31
C LEU A 72 -12.50 -16.07 -1.09
N VAL A 73 -13.37 -15.09 -1.36
CA VAL A 73 -14.55 -15.30 -2.20
C VAL A 73 -14.14 -15.74 -3.60
N SER A 74 -13.17 -15.09 -4.20
CA SER A 74 -12.67 -15.44 -5.54
C SER A 74 -12.07 -16.85 -5.58
N VAL A 75 -11.19 -17.21 -4.63
CA VAL A 75 -10.60 -18.56 -4.53
C VAL A 75 -11.68 -19.62 -4.36
N THR A 76 -12.62 -19.39 -3.45
CA THR A 76 -13.70 -20.35 -3.16
C THR A 76 -14.60 -20.54 -4.39
N ALA A 77 -14.99 -19.46 -5.06
CA ALA A 77 -15.83 -19.53 -6.25
C ALA A 77 -15.13 -20.27 -7.41
N ASN A 78 -13.84 -19.99 -7.64
CA ASN A 78 -13.05 -20.71 -8.64
C ASN A 78 -12.91 -22.19 -8.31
N ALA A 79 -12.69 -22.53 -7.04
CA ALA A 79 -12.60 -23.94 -6.59
C ALA A 79 -13.93 -24.68 -6.79
N ILE A 80 -15.06 -24.08 -6.41
CA ILE A 80 -16.39 -24.66 -6.59
C ILE A 80 -16.68 -24.84 -8.09
N HIS A 81 -16.42 -23.80 -8.89
CA HIS A 81 -16.61 -23.90 -10.34
C HIS A 81 -15.85 -25.08 -10.94
N ALA A 82 -14.57 -25.23 -10.58
CA ALA A 82 -13.73 -26.31 -11.08
C ALA A 82 -14.22 -27.69 -10.64
N VAL A 83 -14.65 -27.84 -9.38
CA VAL A 83 -15.18 -29.12 -8.88
C VAL A 83 -16.49 -29.51 -9.61
N VAL A 84 -17.36 -28.53 -9.86
CA VAL A 84 -18.63 -28.76 -10.56
C VAL A 84 -18.43 -29.00 -12.05
N ALA A 85 -17.39 -28.43 -12.66
CA ALA A 85 -17.09 -28.57 -14.08
C ALA A 85 -16.14 -29.73 -14.41
N ALA A 86 -15.49 -30.32 -13.39
CA ALA A 86 -14.53 -31.41 -13.58
C ALA A 86 -15.21 -32.70 -14.07
N ASP A 87 -14.53 -33.41 -14.96
CA ASP A 87 -14.92 -34.76 -15.34
C ASP A 87 -14.80 -35.73 -14.15
N ALA A 88 -15.59 -36.83 -14.19
CA ALA A 88 -15.66 -37.79 -13.10
C ALA A 88 -14.31 -38.44 -12.75
N ASP A 89 -13.37 -38.49 -13.71
CA ASP A 89 -12.05 -39.07 -13.52
C ASP A 89 -11.03 -38.14 -12.83
N VAL A 90 -11.36 -36.85 -12.69
CA VAL A 90 -10.47 -35.87 -12.05
C VAL A 90 -10.81 -35.74 -10.56
N PRO A 91 -9.84 -35.99 -9.64
CA PRO A 91 -10.08 -35.78 -8.23
C PRO A 91 -10.47 -34.32 -7.94
N SER A 92 -11.58 -34.13 -7.21
CA SER A 92 -12.12 -32.81 -6.91
C SER A 92 -11.12 -31.87 -6.23
N ILE A 93 -10.22 -32.42 -5.40
CA ILE A 93 -9.18 -31.66 -4.72
C ILE A 93 -8.14 -31.12 -5.72
N LEU A 94 -7.82 -31.88 -6.76
CA LEU A 94 -6.91 -31.43 -7.80
C LEU A 94 -7.55 -30.32 -8.64
N ALA A 95 -8.79 -30.49 -9.06
CA ALA A 95 -9.55 -29.47 -9.80
C ALA A 95 -9.64 -28.18 -9.00
N ALA A 96 -10.00 -28.22 -7.72
CA ALA A 96 -10.05 -27.08 -6.83
C ALA A 96 -8.69 -26.38 -6.66
N SER A 97 -7.62 -27.16 -6.51
CA SER A 97 -6.26 -26.64 -6.33
C SER A 97 -5.78 -25.88 -7.57
N VAL A 98 -6.00 -26.41 -8.75
CA VAL A 98 -5.64 -25.75 -10.01
C VAL A 98 -6.43 -24.46 -10.19
N ALA A 99 -7.72 -24.49 -9.89
CA ALA A 99 -8.60 -23.32 -10.03
C ALA A 99 -8.34 -22.21 -9.00
N ALA A 100 -7.70 -22.51 -7.88
CA ALA A 100 -7.28 -21.52 -6.90
C ALA A 100 -6.04 -20.71 -7.36
N VAL A 101 -5.27 -21.21 -8.33
CA VAL A 101 -4.02 -20.56 -8.76
C VAL A 101 -4.24 -19.13 -9.29
N PRO A 102 -5.18 -18.83 -10.20
CA PRO A 102 -5.35 -17.48 -10.73
C PRO A 102 -5.58 -16.41 -9.64
N PRO A 103 -6.55 -16.54 -8.72
CA PRO A 103 -6.75 -15.52 -7.69
C PRO A 103 -5.59 -15.43 -6.70
N VAL A 104 -4.91 -16.54 -6.40
CA VAL A 104 -3.71 -16.54 -5.53
C VAL A 104 -2.55 -15.79 -6.21
N VAL A 105 -2.35 -15.99 -7.51
CA VAL A 105 -1.33 -15.27 -8.29
C VAL A 105 -1.63 -13.76 -8.29
N LEU A 106 -2.88 -13.35 -8.50
CA LEU A 106 -3.27 -11.94 -8.44
C LEU A 106 -3.00 -11.34 -7.06
N LEU A 107 -3.35 -12.04 -5.99
CA LEU A 107 -3.07 -11.60 -4.63
C LEU A 107 -1.57 -11.48 -4.36
N ALA A 108 -0.76 -12.45 -4.82
CA ALA A 108 0.68 -12.43 -4.67
C ALA A 108 1.33 -11.25 -5.42
N ILE A 109 0.91 -10.98 -6.65
CA ILE A 109 1.37 -9.83 -7.45
C ILE A 109 1.00 -8.52 -6.77
N THR A 110 -0.22 -8.41 -6.26
CA THR A 110 -0.69 -7.24 -5.51
C THR A 110 0.15 -7.02 -4.27
N HIS A 111 0.38 -8.07 -3.48
CA HIS A 111 1.19 -7.99 -2.26
C HIS A 111 2.64 -7.58 -2.56
N LEU A 112 3.24 -8.17 -3.59
CA LEU A 112 4.58 -7.83 -4.05
C LEU A 112 4.66 -6.35 -4.48
N THR A 113 3.67 -5.87 -5.22
CA THR A 113 3.60 -4.47 -5.64
C THR A 113 3.54 -3.54 -4.42
N VAL A 114 2.74 -3.86 -3.40
CA VAL A 114 2.67 -3.10 -2.15
C VAL A 114 4.02 -3.07 -1.44
N ILE A 115 4.73 -4.20 -1.35
CA ILE A 115 6.07 -4.26 -0.74
C ILE A 115 7.06 -3.37 -1.50
N LEU A 116 7.11 -3.48 -2.82
CA LEU A 116 8.05 -2.73 -3.66
C LEU A 116 7.78 -1.23 -3.65
N THR A 117 6.55 -0.80 -3.50
CA THR A 117 6.19 0.63 -3.40
C THR A 117 6.44 1.22 -2.01
N ARG A 118 6.64 0.38 -1.00
CA ARG A 118 6.95 0.80 0.39
C ARG A 118 8.44 0.97 0.67
N THR A 119 9.33 0.77 -0.30
CA THR A 119 10.77 0.97 -0.06
C THR A 119 10.98 2.41 0.41
N PRO A 120 11.53 2.64 1.62
CA PRO A 120 11.80 3.98 2.10
C PRO A 120 12.77 4.64 1.12
N VAL A 121 12.41 5.81 0.62
CA VAL A 121 13.42 6.70 0.03
C VAL A 121 14.46 6.92 1.12
N PRO A 122 15.75 6.58 0.91
CA PRO A 122 16.78 6.93 1.88
C PRO A 122 16.62 8.42 2.13
N ALA A 123 16.44 8.79 3.41
CA ALA A 123 16.50 10.18 3.79
C ALA A 123 17.83 10.69 3.24
N SER A 124 17.75 11.52 2.21
CA SER A 124 18.89 12.31 1.77
C SER A 124 19.43 12.92 3.05
N GLU A 125 20.69 12.62 3.34
CA GLU A 125 21.42 13.24 4.41
C GLU A 125 21.02 14.71 4.42
N SER A 126 20.34 15.09 5.48
CA SER A 126 20.13 16.49 5.75
C SER A 126 21.51 17.09 5.80
N GLU A 127 21.91 17.74 4.71
CA GLU A 127 22.97 18.72 4.74
C GLU A 127 22.71 19.57 5.97
N THR A 128 23.49 19.34 6.98
CA THR A 128 23.57 20.21 8.14
C THR A 128 23.88 21.60 7.58
N PRO A 129 22.98 22.57 7.71
CA PRO A 129 23.29 23.93 7.30
C PRO A 129 24.52 24.33 8.14
N GLY A 130 25.61 24.67 7.44
CA GLY A 130 26.90 24.98 8.00
C GLY A 130 26.78 25.85 9.25
N ARG A 131 27.31 25.36 10.35
CA ARG A 131 27.67 26.20 11.47
C ARG A 131 28.42 27.41 10.94
N PRO A 132 28.00 28.63 11.18
CA PRO A 132 28.86 29.76 10.86
C PRO A 132 30.13 29.62 11.66
N HIS A 133 31.24 29.53 10.94
CA HIS A 133 32.56 29.59 11.48
C HIS A 133 32.72 30.96 12.14
N VAL A 134 32.53 31.02 13.44
CA VAL A 134 32.91 32.20 14.21
C VAL A 134 34.42 32.23 14.15
N ALA A 135 34.91 33.05 13.24
CA ALA A 135 36.30 33.44 13.21
C ALA A 135 36.62 34.15 14.55
N LEU A 136 37.39 33.49 15.37
CA LEU A 136 38.10 34.11 16.45
C LEU A 136 39.06 35.12 15.82
N LEU A 137 38.65 36.36 15.74
CA LEU A 137 39.55 37.46 15.58
C LEU A 137 40.16 37.72 16.96
N ASP A 138 41.35 37.21 17.12
CA ASP A 138 42.33 37.66 18.04
C ASP A 138 42.62 39.13 17.71
N GLU A 139 42.36 40.00 18.59
CA GLU A 139 42.84 41.37 18.53
C GLU A 139 43.33 41.78 19.91
N THR A 140 44.55 41.47 20.11
CA THR A 140 45.47 42.17 20.95
C THR A 140 45.55 43.61 20.48
N THR A 141 45.30 44.58 21.33
CA THR A 141 46.05 45.82 21.51
C THR A 141 45.35 46.72 22.51
N ALA A 142 45.90 46.71 23.66
CA ALA A 142 46.58 47.81 24.33
C ALA A 142 45.81 49.16 24.46
N GLU A 143 45.74 49.48 25.69
CA GLU A 143 46.23 50.75 26.21
C GLU A 143 45.30 51.92 26.41
N SER A 144 45.34 52.31 27.61
CA SER A 144 45.12 53.66 28.19
C SER A 144 43.84 53.95 28.94
N ALA A 145 43.97 53.84 30.22
CA ALA A 145 43.28 54.73 31.17
C ALA A 145 43.79 56.18 31.04
N PRO A 146 43.31 57.20 31.74
CA PRO A 146 42.52 57.18 33.00
C PRO A 146 41.46 58.29 33.14
N ASN A 147 40.73 58.21 34.26
CA ASN A 147 40.26 59.31 35.09
C ASN A 147 39.10 60.20 34.56
N GLU A 148 38.15 60.56 35.28
CA GLU A 148 38.00 61.31 36.51
C GLU A 148 36.52 61.47 36.86
N LEU A 149 36.17 61.25 38.10
CA LEU A 149 35.37 62.06 38.99
C LEU A 149 34.13 62.76 38.41
N ASP A 150 32.98 62.48 38.87
CA ASP A 150 32.36 63.27 39.95
C ASP A 150 30.82 63.11 39.98
N ALA A 151 30.41 63.10 41.17
CA ALA A 151 29.16 63.65 41.66
C ALA A 151 27.81 62.89 41.54
N VAL A 152 27.48 62.25 42.59
CA VAL A 152 26.19 62.21 43.28
C VAL A 152 25.69 63.62 43.48
N PRO A 153 24.39 63.97 43.56
CA PRO A 153 23.43 63.29 44.45
C PRO A 153 21.93 63.33 44.03
N ALA A 154 21.27 62.37 44.63
CA ALA A 154 19.99 62.49 45.35
C ALA A 154 18.79 63.25 44.75
N SER A 155 17.70 62.61 44.82
CA SER A 155 16.57 62.84 45.72
C SER A 155 15.18 62.91 45.04
N PHE A 156 14.28 62.30 45.75
CA PHE A 156 12.81 62.58 45.94
C PHE A 156 11.94 62.39 44.68
N GLY A 157 10.89 61.70 44.71
CA GLY A 157 9.88 61.47 45.73
C GLY A 157 8.52 61.56 45.05
N VAL A 158 7.66 60.83 45.53
CA VAL A 158 6.21 60.71 45.55
C VAL A 158 5.68 59.53 44.85
#